data_6898883b60a5f40e643ffaa6171c292c
#
_entry.id   6898883b60a5f40e643ffaa6171c292c
#
_cell.length_a   1.000
_cell.length_b   1.000
_cell.length_c   1.000
_cell.angle_alpha   90.00
_cell.angle_beta   90.00
_cell.angle_gamma   90.00
#
_symmetry.space_group_name_H-M   'P 1'
#
loop_
_entity.id
_entity.type
_entity.pdbx_description
1 polymer ?
#
loop_
_entity_poly.entity_id
_entity_poly.type
_entity_poly.pdbx_seq_one_letter_code
_entity_poly.pdbx_strand_id
1 'polypeptide(L)'
;LKTNYSLIPEKALLASLPEHLQRRFEQALQSMQQNLEQQLTWQQIARQSAISPAHFHRQFKALFHETPGHYLSRIRLQFATEQLLRFPERPITEIAHQAGFSESQAFAKAVKRTLGLTAKSIKHMANNATPQQTAALVAKLSQPFAQGKLEQNLAENIPAELVWITQRTAKTVAVDNADWELLLEKFGAGCEDLIVLTPIQQLDRGWQHIDITVCDWHASKDSHDVLLKEGYFLSAEITLKSAASYFAAFDGLFKIARQRGLTIDTNGFLTEQLLDYCDEAGATFLFQLPIAC
;
A
#
# COMPACT_ATOMS: atom_id res chain seq x y z
N LEU A 1 -12.26 20.96 8.17
CA LEU A 1 -10.98 20.32 7.85
C LEU A 1 -11.19 18.81 7.97
N LYS A 2 -11.36 18.12 6.84
CA LYS A 2 -11.31 16.65 6.83
C LYS A 2 -9.91 16.25 7.27
N THR A 3 -9.80 15.49 8.35
CA THR A 3 -8.53 14.97 8.83
C THR A 3 -8.16 13.78 7.96
N ASN A 4 -7.15 13.93 7.10
CA ASN A 4 -6.56 12.81 6.35
C ASN A 4 -6.10 11.75 7.35
N TYR A 5 -6.70 10.57 7.27
CA TYR A 5 -6.32 9.45 8.12
C TYR A 5 -5.07 8.77 7.56
N SER A 6 -4.04 8.61 8.39
CA SER A 6 -2.77 8.02 7.94
C SER A 6 -2.64 6.56 8.38
N LEU A 7 -2.46 5.67 7.43
CA LEU A 7 -2.13 4.26 7.62
C LEU A 7 -0.62 4.01 7.44
N ILE A 8 0.22 4.98 7.82
CA ILE A 8 1.67 4.87 7.77
C ILE A 8 2.18 4.52 9.17
N PRO A 9 2.65 3.26 9.38
CA PRO A 9 3.09 2.79 10.71
C PRO A 9 4.16 3.66 11.35
N GLU A 10 5.16 4.09 10.57
CA GLU A 10 6.27 4.88 11.04
C GLU A 10 5.81 6.21 11.64
N LYS A 11 4.86 6.88 10.97
CA LYS A 11 4.29 8.14 11.44
C LYS A 11 3.56 7.96 12.78
N ALA A 12 2.78 6.89 12.91
CA ALA A 12 2.08 6.58 14.15
C ALA A 12 3.04 6.27 15.31
N LEU A 13 4.10 5.50 15.05
CA LEU A 13 5.08 5.12 16.07
C LEU A 13 5.96 6.28 16.53
N LEU A 14 6.27 7.22 15.65
CA LEU A 14 7.11 8.38 15.98
C LEU A 14 6.33 9.51 16.66
N ALA A 15 5.01 9.52 16.59
CA ALA A 15 4.17 10.61 17.11
C ALA A 15 4.37 10.95 18.60
N SER A 16 4.84 9.97 19.40
CA SER A 16 5.10 10.15 20.82
C SER A 16 6.49 10.74 21.14
N LEU A 17 7.37 10.88 20.14
CA LEU A 17 8.72 11.38 20.34
C LEU A 17 8.75 12.92 20.41
N PRO A 18 9.71 13.51 21.16
CA PRO A 18 10.04 14.92 21.04
C PRO A 18 10.44 15.27 19.59
N GLU A 19 10.02 16.43 19.10
CA GLU A 19 10.16 16.86 17.69
C GLU A 19 11.59 16.69 17.13
N HIS A 20 12.60 17.05 17.91
CA HIS A 20 14.00 16.93 17.50
C HIS A 20 14.47 15.49 17.30
N LEU A 21 13.91 14.52 18.05
CA LEU A 21 14.17 13.09 17.88
C LEU A 21 13.33 12.53 16.74
N GLN A 22 12.07 12.95 16.64
CA GLN A 22 11.19 12.55 15.55
C GLN A 22 11.85 12.84 14.21
N ARG A 23 12.32 14.07 13.94
CA ARG A 23 13.00 14.46 12.69
C ARG A 23 14.21 13.59 12.38
N ARG A 24 15.03 13.24 13.40
CA ARG A 24 16.20 12.37 13.19
C ARG A 24 15.81 10.93 12.87
N PHE A 25 14.76 10.41 13.50
CA PHE A 25 14.23 9.10 13.18
C PHE A 25 13.59 9.07 11.79
N GLU A 26 12.85 10.09 11.41
CA GLU A 26 12.29 10.25 10.05
C GLU A 26 13.39 10.22 9.00
N GLN A 27 14.48 10.99 9.21
CA GLN A 27 15.65 10.96 8.33
C GLN A 27 16.31 9.58 8.24
N ALA A 28 16.43 8.87 9.37
CA ALA A 28 16.96 7.51 9.38
C ALA A 28 16.05 6.53 8.61
N LEU A 29 14.74 6.59 8.83
CA LEU A 29 13.76 5.75 8.13
C LEU A 29 13.74 6.03 6.63
N GLN A 30 13.76 7.30 6.24
CA GLN A 30 13.85 7.70 4.84
C GLN A 30 15.11 7.12 4.18
N SER A 31 16.26 7.23 4.85
CA SER A 31 17.52 6.63 4.36
C SER A 31 17.43 5.10 4.24
N MET A 32 16.72 4.42 5.16
CA MET A 32 16.49 2.97 5.10
C MET A 32 15.58 2.57 3.92
N GLN A 33 14.62 3.40 3.56
CA GLN A 33 13.62 3.11 2.52
C GLN A 33 14.12 3.46 1.12
N GLN A 34 14.82 4.58 0.95
CA GLN A 34 15.20 5.10 -0.36
C GLN A 34 16.53 4.53 -0.92
N ASN A 35 17.42 4.04 -0.06
CA ASN A 35 18.77 3.67 -0.46
C ASN A 35 19.06 2.17 -0.32
N LEU A 36 18.11 1.32 -0.72
CA LEU A 36 18.22 -0.13 -0.52
C LEU A 36 19.43 -0.73 -1.25
N GLU A 37 19.70 -0.29 -2.49
CA GLU A 37 20.83 -0.76 -3.31
C GLU A 37 22.21 -0.43 -2.71
N GLN A 38 22.32 0.67 -1.96
CA GLN A 38 23.59 1.09 -1.35
C GLN A 38 24.05 0.17 -0.23
N GLN A 39 23.22 -0.80 0.17
CA GLN A 39 23.51 -1.80 1.20
C GLN A 39 24.00 -1.21 2.52
N LEU A 40 23.60 0.04 2.84
CA LEU A 40 23.96 0.69 4.08
C LEU A 40 23.54 -0.16 5.28
N THR A 41 24.41 -0.21 6.28
CA THR A 41 24.08 -0.83 7.56
C THR A 41 23.26 0.14 8.39
N TRP A 42 22.40 -0.37 9.27
CA TRP A 42 21.62 0.49 10.16
C TRP A 42 22.51 1.34 11.08
N GLN A 43 23.74 0.89 11.38
CA GLN A 43 24.71 1.66 12.17
C GLN A 43 25.24 2.88 11.41
N GLN A 44 25.48 2.75 10.11
CA GLN A 44 25.87 3.87 9.23
C GLN A 44 24.73 4.88 9.14
N ILE A 45 23.50 4.40 8.92
CA ILE A 45 22.29 5.23 8.85
C ILE A 45 22.07 5.99 10.16
N ALA A 46 22.17 5.34 11.32
CA ALA A 46 22.06 6.00 12.62
C ALA A 46 23.06 7.17 12.77
N ARG A 47 24.34 6.96 12.37
CA ARG A 47 25.37 8.01 12.44
C ARG A 47 25.06 9.16 11.48
N GLN A 48 24.61 8.89 10.26
CA GLN A 48 24.19 9.90 9.27
C GLN A 48 23.03 10.77 9.79
N SER A 49 22.16 10.17 10.60
CA SER A 49 21.02 10.85 11.24
C SER A 49 21.37 11.50 12.60
N ALA A 50 22.66 11.64 12.90
CA ALA A 50 23.19 12.23 14.14
C ALA A 50 22.67 11.53 15.42
N ILE A 51 22.48 10.20 15.38
CA ILE A 51 22.11 9.36 16.52
C ILE A 51 23.21 8.32 16.75
N SER A 52 23.66 8.15 18.00
CA SER A 52 24.60 7.07 18.28
C SER A 52 23.96 5.71 18.02
N PRO A 53 24.68 4.73 17.43
CA PRO A 53 24.09 3.42 17.10
C PRO A 53 23.46 2.71 18.31
N ALA A 54 24.06 2.80 19.49
CA ALA A 54 23.54 2.20 20.70
C ALA A 54 22.19 2.83 21.14
N HIS A 55 22.11 4.16 21.06
CA HIS A 55 20.87 4.88 21.37
C HIS A 55 19.79 4.58 20.33
N PHE A 56 20.14 4.63 19.04
CA PHE A 56 19.23 4.30 17.94
C PHE A 56 18.66 2.89 18.09
N HIS A 57 19.51 1.89 18.31
CA HIS A 57 19.08 0.50 18.48
C HIS A 57 18.07 0.33 19.61
N ARG A 58 18.36 0.91 20.78
CA ARG A 58 17.51 0.80 21.98
C ARG A 58 16.16 1.49 21.75
N GLN A 59 16.17 2.72 21.29
CA GLN A 59 14.95 3.50 21.01
C GLN A 59 14.14 2.86 19.90
N PHE A 60 14.78 2.46 18.80
CA PHE A 60 14.13 1.82 17.68
C PHE A 60 13.39 0.54 18.11
N LYS A 61 14.07 -0.35 18.87
CA LYS A 61 13.46 -1.58 19.37
C LYS A 61 12.25 -1.30 20.29
N ALA A 62 12.32 -0.27 21.11
CA ALA A 62 11.22 0.12 21.98
C ALA A 62 9.99 0.63 21.21
N LEU A 63 10.22 1.42 20.15
CA LEU A 63 9.16 2.03 19.35
C LEU A 63 8.58 1.05 18.31
N PHE A 64 9.45 0.36 17.56
CA PHE A 64 9.07 -0.45 16.40
C PHE A 64 8.82 -1.92 16.71
N HIS A 65 8.99 -2.37 17.96
CA HIS A 65 8.88 -3.76 18.39
C HIS A 65 9.79 -4.74 17.61
N GLU A 66 10.75 -4.23 16.87
CA GLU A 66 11.77 -4.96 16.13
C GLU A 66 13.11 -4.21 16.15
N THR A 67 14.22 -4.92 15.87
CA THR A 67 15.52 -4.25 15.78
C THR A 67 15.65 -3.50 14.45
N PRO A 68 16.52 -2.44 14.38
CA PRO A 68 16.78 -1.74 13.11
C PRO A 68 17.23 -2.66 11.97
N GLY A 69 17.98 -3.72 12.28
CA GLY A 69 18.40 -4.72 11.29
C GLY A 69 17.24 -5.58 10.77
N HIS A 70 16.30 -5.96 11.63
CA HIS A 70 15.10 -6.69 11.23
C HIS A 70 14.19 -5.78 10.38
N TYR A 71 13.98 -4.53 10.80
CA TYR A 71 13.26 -3.53 10.03
C TYR A 71 13.84 -3.38 8.62
N LEU A 72 15.14 -3.12 8.49
CA LEU A 72 15.78 -2.97 7.19
C LEU A 72 15.64 -4.22 6.31
N SER A 73 15.77 -5.42 6.90
CA SER A 73 15.53 -6.68 6.19
C SER A 73 14.07 -6.81 5.71
N ARG A 74 13.12 -6.38 6.54
CA ARG A 74 11.69 -6.41 6.21
C ARG A 74 11.36 -5.43 5.08
N ILE A 75 11.86 -4.19 5.11
CA ILE A 75 11.67 -3.20 4.04
C ILE A 75 12.26 -3.68 2.71
N ARG A 76 13.45 -4.30 2.74
CA ARG A 76 14.04 -4.92 1.54
C ARG A 76 13.14 -6.01 0.96
N LEU A 77 12.53 -6.83 1.82
CA LEU A 77 11.58 -7.87 1.37
C LEU A 77 10.25 -7.29 0.90
N GLN A 78 9.76 -6.19 1.50
CA GLN A 78 8.59 -5.47 1.01
C GLN A 78 8.83 -5.00 -0.43
N PHE A 79 9.88 -4.22 -0.64
CA PHE A 79 10.27 -3.75 -1.97
C PHE A 79 10.40 -4.90 -2.98
N ALA A 80 11.15 -5.96 -2.62
CA ALA A 80 11.33 -7.11 -3.51
C ALA A 80 10.01 -7.83 -3.82
N THR A 81 9.10 -7.95 -2.85
CA THR A 81 7.79 -8.60 -3.05
C THR A 81 6.92 -7.78 -3.98
N GLU A 82 6.90 -6.46 -3.82
CA GLU A 82 6.20 -5.53 -4.71
C GLU A 82 6.74 -5.62 -6.14
N GLN A 83 8.07 -5.60 -6.32
CA GLN A 83 8.69 -5.74 -7.64
C GLN A 83 8.39 -7.10 -8.29
N LEU A 84 8.37 -8.20 -7.53
CA LEU A 84 8.03 -9.54 -8.03
C LEU A 84 6.56 -9.65 -8.46
N LEU A 85 5.66 -8.96 -7.79
CA LEU A 85 4.23 -8.93 -8.10
C LEU A 85 3.93 -7.99 -9.27
N ARG A 86 4.56 -6.82 -9.32
CA ARG A 86 4.32 -5.78 -10.32
C ARG A 86 4.99 -6.08 -11.67
N PHE A 87 6.21 -6.61 -11.64
CA PHE A 87 7.03 -6.88 -12.81
C PHE A 87 7.47 -8.37 -12.89
N PRO A 88 6.52 -9.29 -13.10
CA PRO A 88 6.81 -10.71 -13.09
C PRO A 88 7.78 -11.16 -14.23
N GLU A 89 7.98 -10.33 -15.24
CA GLU A 89 8.94 -10.57 -16.33
C GLU A 89 10.38 -10.28 -15.93
N ARG A 90 10.64 -9.35 -14.99
CA ARG A 90 12.02 -8.95 -14.61
C ARG A 90 12.81 -10.09 -13.99
N PRO A 91 14.12 -10.20 -14.23
CA PRO A 91 14.97 -11.22 -13.60
C PRO A 91 14.95 -11.13 -12.06
N ILE A 92 14.83 -12.27 -11.38
CA ILE A 92 14.84 -12.33 -9.90
C ILE A 92 16.16 -11.80 -9.34
N THR A 93 17.28 -12.00 -10.05
CA THR A 93 18.60 -11.51 -9.67
C THR A 93 18.69 -9.98 -9.65
N GLU A 94 18.06 -9.34 -10.62
CA GLU A 94 17.95 -7.87 -10.70
C GLU A 94 17.14 -7.32 -9.53
N ILE A 95 15.95 -7.87 -9.28
CA ILE A 95 15.09 -7.48 -8.15
C ILE A 95 15.82 -7.67 -6.81
N ALA A 96 16.55 -8.78 -6.65
CA ALA A 96 17.33 -9.04 -5.45
C ALA A 96 18.39 -7.96 -5.22
N HIS A 97 19.11 -7.56 -6.30
CA HIS A 97 20.12 -6.51 -6.21
C HIS A 97 19.51 -5.14 -5.86
N GLN A 98 18.44 -4.74 -6.55
CA GLN A 98 17.71 -3.50 -6.26
C GLN A 98 17.17 -3.46 -4.81
N ALA A 99 16.77 -4.61 -4.27
CA ALA A 99 16.37 -4.76 -2.88
C ALA A 99 17.56 -4.76 -1.88
N GLY A 100 18.79 -4.59 -2.35
CA GLY A 100 19.99 -4.51 -1.51
C GLY A 100 20.53 -5.85 -1.02
N PHE A 101 20.26 -6.94 -1.73
CA PHE A 101 20.89 -8.23 -1.46
C PHE A 101 22.14 -8.41 -2.35
N SER A 102 23.29 -8.65 -1.72
CA SER A 102 24.56 -8.91 -2.43
C SER A 102 24.58 -10.23 -3.19
N GLU A 103 23.78 -11.20 -2.74
CA GLU A 103 23.74 -12.54 -3.29
C GLU A 103 22.31 -13.06 -3.46
N SER A 104 22.03 -13.66 -4.62
CA SER A 104 20.71 -14.24 -4.91
C SER A 104 20.34 -15.38 -3.95
N GLN A 105 21.32 -16.10 -3.41
CA GLN A 105 21.08 -17.15 -2.43
C GLN A 105 20.63 -16.58 -1.07
N ALA A 106 21.23 -15.46 -0.64
CA ALA A 106 20.81 -14.75 0.59
C ALA A 106 19.38 -14.25 0.45
N PHE A 107 19.05 -13.66 -0.70
CA PHE A 107 17.67 -13.25 -1.04
C PHE A 107 16.70 -14.44 -0.99
N ALA A 108 16.99 -15.54 -1.71
CA ALA A 108 16.12 -16.71 -1.73
C ALA A 108 15.85 -17.30 -0.32
N LYS A 109 16.90 -17.37 0.54
CA LYS A 109 16.78 -17.80 1.94
C LYS A 109 15.90 -16.83 2.75
N ALA A 110 16.07 -15.52 2.57
CA ALA A 110 15.28 -14.50 3.27
C ALA A 110 13.78 -14.59 2.89
N VAL A 111 13.48 -14.64 1.58
CA VAL A 111 12.12 -14.81 1.05
C VAL A 111 11.48 -16.09 1.60
N LYS A 112 12.18 -17.23 1.51
CA LYS A 112 11.63 -18.52 1.98
C LYS A 112 11.37 -18.54 3.48
N ARG A 113 12.31 -17.98 4.28
CA ARG A 113 12.18 -17.90 5.73
C ARG A 113 11.02 -17.02 6.18
N THR A 114 10.85 -15.84 5.55
CA THR A 114 9.89 -14.83 5.99
C THR A 114 8.50 -15.06 5.40
N LEU A 115 8.42 -15.39 4.12
CA LEU A 115 7.15 -15.51 3.39
C LEU A 115 6.67 -16.97 3.24
N GLY A 116 7.56 -17.95 3.44
CA GLY A 116 7.25 -19.37 3.23
C GLY A 116 7.20 -19.78 1.75
N LEU A 117 7.44 -18.86 0.83
CA LEU A 117 7.35 -19.03 -0.61
C LEU A 117 8.72 -18.89 -1.27
N THR A 118 8.80 -19.20 -2.57
CA THR A 118 9.95 -18.84 -3.42
C THR A 118 9.64 -17.57 -4.20
N ALA A 119 10.66 -16.84 -4.63
CA ALA A 119 10.49 -15.68 -5.51
C ALA A 119 9.74 -16.02 -6.81
N LYS A 120 9.98 -17.23 -7.37
CA LYS A 120 9.25 -17.72 -8.55
C LYS A 120 7.75 -17.93 -8.25
N SER A 121 7.41 -18.46 -7.07
CA SER A 121 6.02 -18.62 -6.65
C SER A 121 5.33 -17.27 -6.47
N ILE A 122 6.04 -16.26 -5.94
CA ILE A 122 5.49 -14.90 -5.79
C ILE A 122 5.22 -14.27 -7.16
N LYS A 123 6.12 -14.40 -8.13
CA LYS A 123 5.89 -13.94 -9.52
C LYS A 123 4.63 -14.59 -10.13
N HIS A 124 4.44 -15.88 -9.87
CA HIS A 124 3.23 -16.58 -10.35
C HIS A 124 1.96 -16.03 -9.72
N MET A 125 2.02 -15.53 -8.49
CA MET A 125 0.88 -14.89 -7.83
C MET A 125 0.46 -13.57 -8.48
N ALA A 126 1.34 -12.87 -9.18
CA ALA A 126 1.06 -11.59 -9.83
C ALA A 126 -0.24 -11.61 -10.66
N ASN A 127 -0.45 -12.70 -11.42
CA ASN A 127 -1.61 -12.85 -12.28
C ASN A 127 -2.68 -13.78 -11.70
N ASN A 128 -2.28 -14.79 -10.92
CA ASN A 128 -3.14 -15.92 -10.56
C ASN A 128 -3.71 -15.84 -9.14
N ALA A 129 -3.08 -15.05 -8.24
CA ALA A 129 -3.59 -14.88 -6.89
C ALA A 129 -4.81 -13.98 -6.87
N THR A 130 -5.73 -14.24 -5.95
CA THR A 130 -6.82 -13.30 -5.64
C THR A 130 -6.30 -12.12 -4.84
N PRO A 131 -7.00 -10.96 -4.81
CA PRO A 131 -6.69 -9.85 -3.91
C PRO A 131 -6.47 -10.29 -2.46
N GLN A 132 -7.30 -11.19 -1.94
CA GLN A 132 -7.17 -11.73 -0.59
C GLN A 132 -5.87 -12.53 -0.39
N GLN A 133 -5.46 -13.35 -1.37
CA GLN A 133 -4.20 -14.11 -1.29
C GLN A 133 -2.99 -13.18 -1.34
N THR A 134 -3.05 -12.12 -2.16
CA THR A 134 -2.00 -11.09 -2.23
C THR A 134 -1.93 -10.31 -0.92
N ALA A 135 -3.06 -9.89 -0.36
CA ALA A 135 -3.15 -9.24 0.94
C ALA A 135 -2.53 -10.11 2.06
N ALA A 136 -2.85 -11.41 2.10
CA ALA A 136 -2.30 -12.33 3.07
C ALA A 136 -0.77 -12.53 2.93
N LEU A 137 -0.23 -12.46 1.71
CA LEU A 137 1.21 -12.49 1.48
C LEU A 137 1.88 -11.22 2.01
N VAL A 138 1.38 -10.06 1.61
CA VAL A 138 1.95 -8.75 1.94
C VAL A 138 1.83 -8.48 3.45
N ALA A 139 0.74 -8.91 4.10
CA ALA A 139 0.54 -8.77 5.54
C ALA A 139 1.62 -9.46 6.40
N LYS A 140 2.34 -10.46 5.86
CA LYS A 140 3.49 -11.06 6.55
C LYS A 140 4.65 -10.08 6.73
N LEU A 141 4.71 -9.04 5.88
CA LEU A 141 5.74 -8.00 5.89
C LEU A 141 5.27 -6.71 6.57
N SER A 142 4.05 -6.67 7.10
CA SER A 142 3.54 -5.54 7.87
C SER A 142 4.33 -5.31 9.15
N GLN A 143 4.30 -4.07 9.65
CA GLN A 143 4.99 -3.64 10.87
C GLN A 143 4.55 -4.48 12.09
N PRO A 144 5.46 -5.15 12.81
CA PRO A 144 5.13 -5.80 14.07
C PRO A 144 4.56 -4.80 15.08
N PHE A 145 3.59 -5.25 15.86
CA PHE A 145 3.00 -4.48 16.95
C PHE A 145 2.74 -5.40 18.15
N ALA A 146 2.43 -4.82 19.31
CA ALA A 146 2.26 -5.58 20.56
C ALA A 146 1.26 -6.75 20.42
N GLN A 147 0.19 -6.54 19.66
CA GLN A 147 -0.78 -7.58 19.29
C GLN A 147 -1.02 -7.54 17.78
N GLY A 148 -0.34 -8.41 17.03
CA GLY A 148 -0.54 -8.53 15.58
C GLY A 148 0.31 -7.58 14.75
N LYS A 149 -0.31 -6.85 13.84
CA LYS A 149 0.31 -5.96 12.86
C LYS A 149 -0.29 -4.56 12.94
N LEU A 150 0.57 -3.55 12.86
CA LEU A 150 0.15 -2.16 13.10
C LEU A 150 -0.79 -1.65 11.99
N GLU A 151 -0.53 -1.99 10.73
CA GLU A 151 -1.39 -1.58 9.61
C GLU A 151 -2.83 -2.08 9.79
N GLN A 152 -3.02 -3.35 10.22
CA GLN A 152 -4.36 -3.89 10.50
C GLN A 152 -5.01 -3.20 11.70
N ASN A 153 -4.22 -2.90 12.74
CA ASN A 153 -4.73 -2.19 13.92
C ASN A 153 -5.17 -0.74 13.57
N LEU A 154 -4.37 -0.04 12.78
CA LEU A 154 -4.74 1.28 12.26
C LEU A 154 -5.99 1.19 11.37
N ALA A 155 -6.08 0.18 10.50
CA ALA A 155 -7.20 0.02 9.57
C ALA A 155 -8.56 -0.22 10.27
N GLU A 156 -8.57 -0.75 11.49
CA GLU A 156 -9.78 -0.89 12.30
C GLU A 156 -10.39 0.46 12.75
N ASN A 157 -9.58 1.52 12.73
CA ASN A 157 -9.96 2.86 13.18
C ASN A 157 -10.10 3.87 12.02
N ILE A 158 -10.20 3.42 10.79
CA ILE A 158 -10.43 4.30 9.64
C ILE A 158 -11.74 5.07 9.85
N PRO A 159 -11.72 6.42 9.78
CA PRO A 159 -12.90 7.25 9.94
C PRO A 159 -13.75 7.25 8.67
N ALA A 160 -14.30 6.08 8.32
CA ALA A 160 -15.13 5.94 7.14
C ALA A 160 -16.54 6.50 7.37
N GLU A 161 -17.07 7.24 6.42
CA GLU A 161 -18.38 7.86 6.44
C GLU A 161 -19.32 7.23 5.42
N LEU A 162 -20.59 7.06 5.77
CA LEU A 162 -21.62 6.64 4.81
C LEU A 162 -22.14 7.90 4.10
N VAL A 163 -21.89 7.99 2.80
CA VAL A 163 -22.25 9.14 1.99
C VAL A 163 -23.13 8.74 0.81
N TRP A 164 -24.13 9.56 0.48
CA TRP A 164 -24.88 9.43 -0.74
C TRP A 164 -24.11 10.11 -1.88
N ILE A 165 -23.87 9.38 -2.96
CA ILE A 165 -23.21 9.90 -4.15
C ILE A 165 -24.19 9.85 -5.29
N THR A 166 -24.38 10.98 -5.98
CA THR A 166 -25.22 11.09 -7.16
C THR A 166 -24.61 10.36 -8.34
N GLN A 167 -25.42 10.04 -9.34
CA GLN A 167 -24.98 9.42 -10.58
C GLN A 167 -23.82 10.21 -11.21
N ARG A 168 -22.82 9.50 -11.67
CA ARG A 168 -21.60 10.06 -12.29
C ARG A 168 -21.32 9.34 -13.59
N THR A 169 -20.67 10.06 -14.50
CA THR A 169 -20.19 9.48 -15.76
C THR A 169 -18.71 9.76 -15.94
N ALA A 170 -18.01 8.88 -16.61
CA ALA A 170 -16.59 8.99 -16.87
C ALA A 170 -16.22 8.39 -18.23
N LYS A 171 -15.00 8.67 -18.70
CA LYS A 171 -14.45 8.11 -19.93
C LYS A 171 -13.43 7.03 -19.60
N THR A 172 -13.58 5.86 -20.19
CA THR A 172 -12.58 4.78 -20.08
C THR A 172 -11.26 5.23 -20.68
N VAL A 173 -10.18 5.02 -19.91
CA VAL A 173 -8.79 5.26 -20.30
C VAL A 173 -8.10 3.93 -20.59
N ALA A 174 -7.57 3.77 -21.79
CA ALA A 174 -6.82 2.56 -22.14
C ALA A 174 -5.47 2.53 -21.43
N VAL A 175 -5.29 1.53 -20.57
CA VAL A 175 -4.04 1.28 -19.84
C VAL A 175 -3.74 -0.23 -19.86
N ASP A 176 -2.46 -0.56 -19.83
CA ASP A 176 -2.01 -1.96 -19.78
C ASP A 176 -2.14 -2.54 -18.35
N ASN A 177 -2.09 -1.67 -17.35
CA ASN A 177 -2.17 -2.03 -15.94
C ASN A 177 -2.77 -0.87 -15.14
N ALA A 178 -3.62 -1.18 -14.17
CA ALA A 178 -4.29 -0.23 -13.27
C ALA A 178 -3.50 0.02 -11.95
N ASP A 179 -2.24 -0.39 -11.88
CA ASP A 179 -1.37 -0.10 -10.73
C ASP A 179 -1.09 1.40 -10.63
N TRP A 180 -1.32 1.99 -9.46
CA TRP A 180 -1.21 3.43 -9.25
C TRP A 180 0.18 4.02 -9.48
N GLU A 181 1.27 3.27 -9.20
CA GLU A 181 2.61 3.77 -9.49
C GLU A 181 2.86 3.83 -11.00
N LEU A 182 2.36 2.84 -11.76
CA LEU A 182 2.44 2.86 -13.22
C LEU A 182 1.55 3.96 -13.83
N LEU A 183 0.39 4.22 -13.24
CA LEU A 183 -0.47 5.35 -13.63
C LEU A 183 0.22 6.69 -13.35
N LEU A 184 0.84 6.86 -12.17
CA LEU A 184 1.63 8.05 -11.83
C LEU A 184 2.81 8.25 -12.78
N GLU A 185 3.53 7.19 -13.12
CA GLU A 185 4.63 7.26 -14.09
C GLU A 185 4.15 7.69 -15.47
N LYS A 186 2.97 7.21 -15.90
CA LYS A 186 2.41 7.48 -17.24
C LYS A 186 1.74 8.85 -17.33
N PHE A 187 0.97 9.26 -16.33
CA PHE A 187 0.09 10.44 -16.38
C PHE A 187 0.55 11.61 -15.49
N GLY A 188 1.49 11.37 -14.56
CA GLY A 188 1.97 12.41 -13.65
C GLY A 188 0.84 13.05 -12.84
N ALA A 189 0.76 14.38 -12.84
CA ALA A 189 -0.30 15.13 -12.16
C ALA A 189 -1.72 14.84 -12.71
N GLY A 190 -1.85 14.35 -13.95
CA GLY A 190 -3.15 13.92 -14.50
C GLY A 190 -3.77 12.71 -13.82
N CYS A 191 -3.05 12.05 -12.89
CA CYS A 191 -3.62 10.96 -12.08
C CYS A 191 -4.72 11.41 -11.12
N GLU A 192 -4.77 12.69 -10.74
CA GLU A 192 -5.83 13.24 -9.88
C GLU A 192 -7.20 13.21 -10.58
N ASP A 193 -7.21 13.18 -11.91
CA ASP A 193 -8.42 13.09 -12.72
C ASP A 193 -8.87 11.64 -12.95
N LEU A 194 -8.07 10.67 -12.54
CA LEU A 194 -8.36 9.27 -12.74
C LEU A 194 -9.10 8.64 -11.56
N ILE A 195 -9.94 7.67 -11.92
CA ILE A 195 -10.59 6.77 -10.97
C ILE A 195 -10.37 5.32 -11.42
N VAL A 196 -10.01 4.47 -10.48
CA VAL A 196 -9.93 3.02 -10.68
C VAL A 196 -11.20 2.37 -10.17
N LEU A 197 -11.81 1.53 -11.00
CA LEU A 197 -13.06 0.81 -10.73
C LEU A 197 -12.78 -0.68 -10.65
N THR A 198 -12.95 -1.27 -9.46
CA THR A 198 -12.77 -2.70 -9.24
C THR A 198 -14.13 -3.36 -8.99
N PRO A 199 -14.61 -4.29 -9.85
CA PRO A 199 -15.88 -4.97 -9.65
C PRO A 199 -15.89 -5.82 -8.39
N ILE A 200 -16.78 -5.55 -7.45
CA ILE A 200 -16.87 -6.27 -6.17
C ILE A 200 -17.08 -7.78 -6.38
N GLN A 201 -17.95 -8.15 -7.30
CA GLN A 201 -18.30 -9.55 -7.60
C GLN A 201 -17.14 -10.38 -8.18
N GLN A 202 -16.01 -9.75 -8.53
CA GLN A 202 -14.86 -10.42 -9.12
C GLN A 202 -13.67 -10.55 -8.16
N LEU A 203 -13.77 -10.06 -6.93
CA LEU A 203 -12.68 -10.07 -5.95
C LEU A 203 -12.22 -11.46 -5.49
N ASP A 204 -12.98 -12.50 -5.81
CA ASP A 204 -12.64 -13.91 -5.60
C ASP A 204 -11.82 -14.52 -6.74
N ARG A 205 -11.64 -13.78 -7.85
CA ARG A 205 -10.86 -14.21 -9.01
C ARG A 205 -9.37 -13.84 -8.86
N GLY A 206 -8.52 -14.48 -9.67
CA GLY A 206 -7.13 -14.05 -9.83
C GLY A 206 -7.05 -12.70 -10.55
N TRP A 207 -6.02 -11.92 -10.25
CA TRP A 207 -5.86 -10.55 -10.75
C TRP A 207 -6.07 -10.41 -12.26
N GLN A 208 -5.56 -11.34 -13.05
CA GLN A 208 -5.73 -11.33 -14.53
C GLN A 208 -7.18 -11.52 -15.01
N HIS A 209 -8.10 -11.90 -14.13
CA HIS A 209 -9.51 -12.16 -14.43
C HIS A 209 -10.45 -11.16 -13.76
N ILE A 210 -9.92 -10.08 -13.22
CA ILE A 210 -10.68 -8.97 -12.67
C ILE A 210 -10.70 -7.86 -13.72
N ASP A 211 -11.89 -7.46 -14.16
CA ASP A 211 -12.09 -6.40 -15.15
C ASP A 211 -11.93 -5.02 -14.50
N ILE A 212 -10.71 -4.70 -14.04
CA ILE A 212 -10.39 -3.39 -13.45
C ILE A 212 -10.41 -2.36 -14.58
N THR A 213 -11.15 -1.28 -14.38
CA THR A 213 -11.28 -0.20 -15.37
C THR A 213 -10.71 1.09 -14.80
N VAL A 214 -9.89 1.79 -15.60
CA VAL A 214 -9.41 3.14 -15.29
C VAL A 214 -10.24 4.12 -16.10
N CYS A 215 -10.77 5.14 -15.45
CA CYS A 215 -11.59 6.16 -16.08
C CYS A 215 -11.10 7.56 -15.74
N ASP A 216 -11.37 8.51 -16.63
CA ASP A 216 -11.18 9.94 -16.44
C ASP A 216 -12.57 10.60 -16.30
N TRP A 217 -12.79 11.32 -15.18
CA TRP A 217 -14.05 12.05 -14.98
C TRP A 217 -14.06 13.45 -15.58
N HIS A 218 -12.91 14.04 -15.90
CA HIS A 218 -12.75 15.38 -16.44
C HIS A 218 -12.74 15.39 -17.96
N ALA A 219 -12.78 14.19 -18.59
CA ALA A 219 -12.98 14.08 -20.04
C ALA A 219 -14.28 14.79 -20.49
N SER A 220 -14.36 15.14 -21.77
CA SER A 220 -15.58 15.75 -22.35
C SER A 220 -16.79 14.84 -22.12
N LYS A 221 -17.90 15.38 -21.60
CA LYS A 221 -19.13 14.63 -21.30
C LYS A 221 -19.67 13.86 -22.49
N ASP A 222 -19.49 14.37 -23.73
CA ASP A 222 -19.89 13.72 -24.96
C ASP A 222 -19.11 12.43 -25.26
N SER A 223 -17.95 12.24 -24.61
CA SER A 223 -17.10 11.06 -24.76
C SER A 223 -17.28 10.03 -23.65
N HIS A 224 -18.12 10.29 -22.64
CA HIS A 224 -18.33 9.39 -21.52
C HIS A 224 -18.97 8.07 -21.96
N ASP A 225 -18.41 6.96 -21.53
CA ASP A 225 -18.82 5.58 -21.83
C ASP A 225 -19.08 4.71 -20.61
N VAL A 226 -18.76 5.22 -19.41
CA VAL A 226 -19.01 4.57 -18.13
C VAL A 226 -20.02 5.35 -17.32
N LEU A 227 -21.01 4.63 -16.78
CA LEU A 227 -22.04 5.17 -15.89
C LEU A 227 -21.86 4.55 -14.50
N LEU A 228 -21.57 5.37 -13.51
CA LEU A 228 -21.57 5.01 -12.10
C LEU A 228 -22.93 5.42 -11.49
N LYS A 229 -23.71 4.42 -11.11
CA LYS A 229 -25.04 4.63 -10.52
C LYS A 229 -24.92 5.38 -9.19
N GLU A 230 -25.95 6.17 -8.89
CA GLU A 230 -26.09 6.78 -7.57
C GLU A 230 -26.33 5.74 -6.50
N GLY A 231 -25.94 6.04 -5.27
CA GLY A 231 -26.13 5.15 -4.13
C GLY A 231 -25.36 5.57 -2.90
N TYR A 232 -25.48 4.78 -1.84
CA TYR A 232 -24.67 4.93 -0.66
C TYR A 232 -23.29 4.29 -0.85
N PHE A 233 -22.27 4.99 -0.36
CA PHE A 233 -20.90 4.50 -0.32
C PHE A 233 -20.31 4.69 1.06
N LEU A 234 -19.62 3.67 1.56
CA LEU A 234 -18.73 3.82 2.71
C LEU A 234 -17.41 4.41 2.19
N SER A 235 -17.16 5.67 2.52
CA SER A 235 -16.11 6.50 1.94
C SER A 235 -15.06 6.85 2.98
N ALA A 236 -13.78 6.81 2.61
CA ALA A 236 -12.68 7.21 3.47
C ALA A 236 -11.51 7.80 2.68
N GLU A 237 -10.92 8.89 3.20
CA GLU A 237 -9.68 9.47 2.71
C GLU A 237 -8.51 8.95 3.54
N ILE A 238 -7.57 8.22 2.90
CA ILE A 238 -6.51 7.48 3.60
C ILE A 238 -5.16 7.74 2.94
N THR A 239 -4.17 8.16 3.74
CA THR A 239 -2.79 8.30 3.30
C THR A 239 -2.03 6.98 3.52
N LEU A 240 -1.41 6.46 2.47
CA LEU A 240 -0.73 5.17 2.39
C LEU A 240 0.70 5.35 1.89
N LYS A 241 1.61 4.41 2.23
CA LYS A 241 2.99 4.43 1.74
C LYS A 241 3.53 3.05 1.34
N SER A 242 2.75 2.00 1.48
CA SER A 242 3.17 0.64 1.16
C SER A 242 2.01 -0.23 0.70
N ALA A 243 2.29 -1.30 -0.03
CA ALA A 243 1.30 -2.31 -0.36
C ALA A 243 0.63 -2.92 0.89
N ALA A 244 1.37 -3.07 2.00
CA ALA A 244 0.81 -3.54 3.27
C ALA A 244 -0.27 -2.61 3.81
N SER A 245 -0.03 -1.30 3.79
CA SER A 245 -1.03 -0.29 4.17
C SER A 245 -2.22 -0.25 3.20
N TYR A 246 -1.97 -0.40 1.89
CA TYR A 246 -3.03 -0.43 0.88
C TYR A 246 -4.00 -1.59 1.11
N PHE A 247 -3.48 -2.80 1.23
CA PHE A 247 -4.34 -3.96 1.48
C PHE A 247 -5.00 -3.93 2.87
N ALA A 248 -4.34 -3.36 3.88
CA ALA A 248 -4.96 -3.16 5.18
C ALA A 248 -6.11 -2.15 5.13
N ALA A 249 -6.00 -1.06 4.35
CA ALA A 249 -7.08 -0.10 4.14
C ALA A 249 -8.29 -0.77 3.46
N PHE A 250 -8.02 -1.54 2.43
CA PHE A 250 -9.02 -2.29 1.69
C PHE A 250 -9.80 -3.24 2.62
N ASP A 251 -9.09 -4.14 3.32
CA ASP A 251 -9.70 -5.08 4.28
C ASP A 251 -10.43 -4.35 5.42
N GLY A 252 -9.88 -3.21 5.87
CA GLY A 252 -10.45 -2.37 6.91
C GLY A 252 -11.82 -1.84 6.56
N LEU A 253 -12.01 -1.33 5.34
CA LEU A 253 -13.31 -0.84 4.86
C LEU A 253 -14.37 -1.94 4.83
N PHE A 254 -14.03 -3.13 4.32
CA PHE A 254 -14.91 -4.29 4.33
C PHE A 254 -15.28 -4.73 5.75
N LYS A 255 -14.33 -4.67 6.68
CA LYS A 255 -14.52 -5.01 8.09
C LYS A 255 -15.44 -3.99 8.78
N ILE A 256 -15.22 -2.69 8.54
CA ILE A 256 -16.04 -1.61 9.07
C ILE A 256 -17.49 -1.71 8.56
N ALA A 257 -17.69 -1.97 7.26
CA ALA A 257 -19.01 -2.18 6.69
C ALA A 257 -19.75 -3.31 7.43
N ARG A 258 -19.11 -4.47 7.60
CA ARG A 258 -19.68 -5.61 8.34
C ARG A 258 -20.00 -5.27 9.81
N GLN A 259 -19.08 -4.60 10.50
CA GLN A 259 -19.26 -4.20 11.90
C GLN A 259 -20.44 -3.23 12.10
N ARG A 260 -20.71 -2.39 11.09
CA ARG A 260 -21.85 -1.45 11.09
C ARG A 260 -23.14 -2.09 10.57
N GLY A 261 -23.14 -3.37 10.22
CA GLY A 261 -24.32 -4.05 9.67
C GLY A 261 -24.70 -3.58 8.26
N LEU A 262 -23.75 -2.97 7.52
CA LEU A 262 -23.99 -2.49 6.16
C LEU A 262 -23.84 -3.66 5.17
N THR A 263 -24.78 -3.78 4.24
CA THR A 263 -24.74 -4.76 3.14
C THR A 263 -23.96 -4.14 1.98
N ILE A 264 -22.94 -4.83 1.50
CA ILE A 264 -22.13 -4.37 0.35
C ILE A 264 -22.92 -4.66 -0.93
N ASP A 265 -22.98 -3.69 -1.85
CA ASP A 265 -23.53 -3.92 -3.19
C ASP A 265 -22.51 -4.69 -4.04
N THR A 266 -22.73 -5.98 -4.21
CA THR A 266 -21.86 -6.86 -4.99
C THR A 266 -21.89 -6.56 -6.49
N ASN A 267 -22.90 -5.86 -7.00
CA ASN A 267 -22.98 -5.44 -8.41
C ASN A 267 -22.30 -4.10 -8.66
N GLY A 268 -21.85 -3.43 -7.61
CA GLY A 268 -21.13 -2.15 -7.67
C GLY A 268 -19.62 -2.31 -7.84
N PHE A 269 -18.96 -1.18 -7.87
CA PHE A 269 -17.50 -1.08 -7.94
C PHE A 269 -16.94 -0.50 -6.66
N LEU A 270 -15.90 -1.10 -6.12
CA LEU A 270 -14.98 -0.37 -5.26
C LEU A 270 -14.32 0.69 -6.14
N THR A 271 -14.35 1.94 -5.71
CA THR A 271 -13.72 3.03 -6.45
C THR A 271 -12.54 3.58 -5.67
N GLU A 272 -11.48 3.89 -6.38
CA GLU A 272 -10.25 4.45 -5.85
C GLU A 272 -9.87 5.69 -6.67
N GLN A 273 -9.58 6.78 -5.98
CA GLN A 273 -9.10 8.03 -6.59
C GLN A 273 -7.88 8.52 -5.82
N LEU A 274 -6.83 8.88 -6.55
CA LEU A 274 -5.67 9.56 -5.98
C LEU A 274 -6.02 11.02 -5.74
N LEU A 275 -5.91 11.50 -4.50
CA LEU A 275 -6.17 12.90 -4.12
C LEU A 275 -4.90 13.74 -4.00
N ASP A 276 -3.80 13.11 -3.59
CA ASP A 276 -2.51 13.77 -3.38
C ASP A 276 -1.38 12.73 -3.39
N TYR A 277 -0.23 13.12 -3.89
CA TYR A 277 0.96 12.27 -3.92
C TYR A 277 2.21 13.05 -3.57
N CYS A 278 2.97 12.50 -2.63
CA CYS A 278 4.29 13.00 -2.26
C CYS A 278 5.19 11.82 -1.91
N ASP A 279 6.36 11.73 -2.54
CA ASP A 279 7.32 10.64 -2.30
C ASP A 279 7.67 10.44 -0.83
N GLU A 280 7.74 11.52 -0.07
CA GLU A 280 8.08 11.48 1.35
C GLU A 280 6.86 11.17 2.24
N ALA A 281 5.72 11.80 1.93
CA ALA A 281 4.49 11.72 2.73
C ALA A 281 3.60 10.53 2.37
N GLY A 282 3.82 9.90 1.20
CA GLY A 282 2.96 8.85 0.65
C GLY A 282 1.85 9.38 -0.24
N ALA A 283 0.95 8.49 -0.66
CA ALA A 283 -0.20 8.79 -1.49
C ALA A 283 -1.49 8.83 -0.66
N THR A 284 -2.33 9.84 -0.88
CA THR A 284 -3.65 9.95 -0.26
C THR A 284 -4.71 9.52 -1.27
N PHE A 285 -5.48 8.52 -0.90
CA PHE A 285 -6.55 7.97 -1.71
C PHE A 285 -7.91 8.23 -1.09
N LEU A 286 -8.89 8.46 -1.95
CA LEU A 286 -10.31 8.33 -1.63
C LEU A 286 -10.77 6.93 -2.05
N PHE A 287 -11.11 6.10 -1.06
CA PHE A 287 -11.74 4.81 -1.27
C PHE A 287 -13.25 4.93 -1.05
N GLN A 288 -14.04 4.31 -1.94
CA GLN A 288 -15.50 4.29 -1.83
C GLN A 288 -16.02 2.87 -2.08
N LEU A 289 -16.53 2.24 -1.02
CA LEU A 289 -17.12 0.90 -1.06
C LEU A 289 -18.63 1.02 -1.24
N PRO A 290 -19.24 0.45 -2.31
CA PRO A 290 -20.67 0.56 -2.57
C PRO A 290 -21.48 -0.22 -1.54
N ILE A 291 -22.56 0.40 -1.05
CA ILE A 291 -23.46 -0.17 -0.03
C ILE A 291 -24.85 -0.34 -0.65
N ALA A 292 -25.42 -1.53 -0.49
CA ALA A 292 -26.77 -1.83 -0.95
C ALA A 292 -27.82 -1.07 -0.11
N CYS A 293 -28.87 -0.56 -0.78
CA CYS A 293 -30.00 0.11 -0.16
C CYS A 293 -30.97 -0.89 0.47
#